data_fad4e1a9ff16acfdac6fc2a79839bb05
#
_entry.id   fad4e1a9ff16acfdac6fc2a79839bb05
#
_cell.length_a   1.000
_cell.length_b   1.000
_cell.length_c   1.000
_cell.angle_alpha   90.00
_cell.angle_beta   90.00
_cell.angle_gamma   90.00
#
_symmetry.space_group_name_H-M   'P 1'
#
loop_
_entity.id
_entity.type
_entity.pdbx_description
1 polymer ?
#
loop_
_entity_poly.entity_id
_entity_poly.type
_entity_poly.pdbx_seq_one_letter_code
_entity_poly.pdbx_strand_id
1 'polypeptide(L)'
;MTSFDQLKQTCTHACHDRHACAEGYRAMLATENISQLMSVWRANWEDLVESKYADIINELLPALYPSLKEEMNAAGIYVNECPQTAPEYVLVIVTDYDHIVEINDYAKCYVIGKAWVRAWDHAQVYSEKNDRAIINLYDYSYGHVSKGHTVAFGHSRLWTSTNASLNGSVTCEAHGGTIKALSYRKLEAYGDTKVHAASERNITLYGNAHIIV
;
A
#
# COMPACT_ATOMS: atom_id res chain seq x y z
N MET A 1 -10.45 3.28 27.59
CA MET A 1 -9.11 2.78 27.18
C MET A 1 -9.15 1.27 27.13
N THR A 2 -8.87 0.68 25.97
CA THR A 2 -8.75 -0.79 25.87
C THR A 2 -7.44 -1.19 26.55
N SER A 3 -7.48 -2.12 27.52
CA SER A 3 -6.27 -2.60 28.15
C SER A 3 -5.43 -3.45 27.20
N PHE A 4 -4.12 -3.53 27.43
CA PHE A 4 -3.24 -4.40 26.63
C PHE A 4 -3.76 -5.85 26.59
N ASP A 5 -4.20 -6.37 27.73
CA ASP A 5 -4.71 -7.74 27.83
C ASP A 5 -5.97 -7.95 26.98
N GLN A 6 -6.91 -6.99 26.99
CA GLN A 6 -8.10 -7.05 26.14
C GLN A 6 -7.74 -7.02 24.67
N LEU A 7 -6.84 -6.11 24.26
CA LEU A 7 -6.39 -6.02 22.88
C LEU A 7 -5.69 -7.30 22.44
N LYS A 8 -4.74 -7.78 23.23
CA LYS A 8 -4.02 -9.04 22.99
C LYS A 8 -4.97 -10.22 22.85
N GLN A 9 -5.94 -10.33 23.76
CA GLN A 9 -6.94 -11.42 23.74
C GLN A 9 -7.79 -11.36 22.46
N THR A 10 -8.29 -10.18 22.07
CA THR A 10 -9.08 -10.00 20.84
C THR A 10 -8.29 -10.45 19.62
N CYS A 11 -7.05 -10.02 19.50
CA CYS A 11 -6.18 -10.37 18.38
C CYS A 11 -5.80 -11.85 18.37
N THR A 12 -5.54 -12.43 19.55
CA THR A 12 -5.23 -13.86 19.70
C THR A 12 -6.39 -14.73 19.23
N HIS A 13 -7.63 -14.39 19.62
CA HIS A 13 -8.82 -15.10 19.15
C HIS A 13 -8.98 -14.97 17.61
N ALA A 14 -8.88 -13.74 17.08
CA ALA A 14 -9.02 -13.53 15.64
C ALA A 14 -7.98 -14.33 14.83
N CYS A 15 -6.74 -14.39 15.29
CA CYS A 15 -5.69 -15.15 14.64
C CYS A 15 -5.87 -16.67 14.75
N HIS A 16 -6.31 -17.16 15.91
CA HIS A 16 -6.63 -18.57 16.12
C HIS A 16 -7.77 -19.03 15.20
N ASP A 17 -8.87 -18.28 15.19
CA ASP A 17 -10.08 -18.63 14.45
C ASP A 17 -9.87 -18.56 12.92
N ARG A 18 -8.91 -17.76 12.49
CA ARG A 18 -8.57 -17.54 11.07
C ARG A 18 -7.35 -18.34 10.60
N HIS A 19 -6.83 -19.24 11.43
CA HIS A 19 -5.66 -20.07 11.11
C HIS A 19 -4.43 -19.26 10.70
N ALA A 20 -4.04 -18.27 11.54
CA ALA A 20 -2.80 -17.53 11.35
C ALA A 20 -1.57 -18.43 11.28
N CYS A 21 -0.51 -17.98 10.63
CA CYS A 21 0.73 -18.73 10.59
C CYS A 21 1.25 -18.97 12.01
N ALA A 22 1.80 -20.17 12.25
CA ALA A 22 2.22 -20.59 13.59
C ALA A 22 3.29 -19.67 14.20
N GLU A 23 4.13 -19.06 13.37
CA GLU A 23 5.21 -18.15 13.79
C GLU A 23 4.63 -16.81 14.24
N GLY A 24 3.81 -16.16 13.44
CA GLY A 24 3.16 -14.89 13.78
C GLY A 24 2.27 -15.03 15.02
N TYR A 25 1.53 -16.13 15.14
CA TYR A 25 0.71 -16.43 16.32
C TYR A 25 1.55 -16.57 17.59
N ARG A 26 2.68 -17.31 17.55
CA ARG A 26 3.59 -17.44 18.68
C ARG A 26 4.24 -16.12 19.06
N ALA A 27 4.68 -15.34 18.07
CA ALA A 27 5.24 -14.02 18.30
C ALA A 27 4.25 -13.11 19.02
N MET A 28 2.98 -13.11 18.60
CA MET A 28 1.92 -12.34 19.26
C MET A 28 1.64 -12.81 20.69
N LEU A 29 1.59 -14.12 20.94
CA LEU A 29 1.43 -14.66 22.29
C LEU A 29 2.58 -14.26 23.23
N ALA A 30 3.79 -14.13 22.72
CA ALA A 30 4.98 -13.76 23.49
C ALA A 30 5.05 -12.26 23.83
N THR A 31 4.18 -11.41 23.26
CA THR A 31 4.20 -9.97 23.56
C THR A 31 3.81 -9.67 25.01
N GLU A 32 4.49 -8.70 25.61
CA GLU A 32 4.29 -8.29 27.02
C GLU A 32 3.69 -6.88 27.14
N ASN A 33 3.64 -6.12 26.04
CA ASN A 33 3.12 -4.76 26.00
C ASN A 33 2.62 -4.38 24.60
N ILE A 34 1.94 -3.23 24.53
CA ILE A 34 1.33 -2.71 23.28
C ILE A 34 2.38 -2.52 22.19
N SER A 35 3.54 -1.93 22.49
CA SER A 35 4.56 -1.66 21.48
C SER A 35 5.12 -2.93 20.84
N GLN A 36 5.30 -4.00 21.64
CA GLN A 36 5.72 -5.29 21.11
C GLN A 36 4.62 -5.90 20.21
N LEU A 37 3.34 -5.81 20.61
CA LEU A 37 2.22 -6.29 19.80
C LEU A 37 2.14 -5.54 18.47
N MET A 38 2.28 -4.21 18.49
CA MET A 38 2.31 -3.38 17.28
C MET A 38 3.51 -3.72 16.38
N SER A 39 4.67 -4.02 16.96
CA SER A 39 5.85 -4.43 16.19
C SER A 39 5.65 -5.78 15.49
N VAL A 40 4.94 -6.72 16.12
CA VAL A 40 4.55 -7.99 15.48
C VAL A 40 3.61 -7.72 14.29
N TRP A 41 2.62 -6.83 14.46
CA TRP A 41 1.72 -6.47 13.36
C TRP A 41 2.44 -5.79 12.22
N ARG A 42 3.35 -4.83 12.51
CA ARG A 42 4.17 -4.22 11.47
C ARG A 42 4.99 -5.26 10.71
N ALA A 43 5.61 -6.20 11.40
CA ALA A 43 6.45 -7.23 10.78
C ALA A 43 5.66 -8.18 9.87
N ASN A 44 4.37 -8.39 10.16
CA ASN A 44 3.47 -9.28 9.41
C ASN A 44 2.39 -8.50 8.65
N TRP A 45 2.66 -7.26 8.24
CA TRP A 45 1.66 -6.39 7.62
C TRP A 45 1.09 -6.96 6.31
N GLU A 46 1.87 -7.72 5.55
CA GLU A 46 1.42 -8.36 4.31
C GLU A 46 0.29 -9.37 4.58
N ASP A 47 0.39 -10.13 5.67
CA ASP A 47 -0.69 -11.01 6.12
C ASP A 47 -1.93 -10.22 6.57
N LEU A 48 -1.74 -8.99 7.09
CA LEU A 48 -2.86 -8.15 7.53
C LEU A 48 -3.65 -7.53 6.38
N VAL A 49 -3.07 -7.39 5.18
CA VAL A 49 -3.79 -6.90 4.01
C VAL A 49 -4.60 -8.00 3.32
N GLU A 50 -4.30 -9.26 3.57
CA GLU A 50 -5.10 -10.38 3.08
C GLU A 50 -6.55 -10.32 3.61
N SER A 51 -7.48 -10.82 2.81
CA SER A 51 -8.92 -10.69 3.07
C SER A 51 -9.37 -11.15 4.45
N LYS A 52 -8.71 -12.17 5.01
CA LYS A 52 -9.06 -12.75 6.32
C LYS A 52 -8.63 -11.92 7.54
N TYR A 53 -7.69 -10.97 7.39
CA TYR A 53 -7.20 -10.09 8.47
C TYR A 53 -7.39 -8.62 8.16
N ALA A 54 -8.03 -8.30 7.06
CA ALA A 54 -8.17 -6.93 6.57
C ALA A 54 -8.87 -5.98 7.55
N ASP A 55 -9.69 -6.49 8.46
CA ASP A 55 -10.32 -5.71 9.53
C ASP A 55 -9.30 -5.13 10.52
N ILE A 56 -8.18 -5.81 10.75
CA ILE A 56 -7.13 -5.27 11.65
C ILE A 56 -6.53 -4.00 11.05
N ILE A 57 -6.13 -4.04 9.79
CA ILE A 57 -5.48 -2.88 9.15
C ILE A 57 -6.49 -1.82 8.70
N ASN A 58 -7.71 -2.22 8.30
CA ASN A 58 -8.71 -1.30 7.78
C ASN A 58 -9.51 -0.59 8.86
N GLU A 59 -9.73 -1.21 9.99
CA GLU A 59 -10.64 -0.72 11.03
C GLU A 59 -9.95 -0.59 12.39
N LEU A 60 -9.30 -1.66 12.87
CA LEU A 60 -8.79 -1.69 14.25
C LEU A 60 -7.60 -0.73 14.44
N LEU A 61 -6.56 -0.80 13.60
CA LEU A 61 -5.39 0.08 13.73
C LEU A 61 -5.75 1.56 13.59
N PRO A 62 -6.53 2.00 12.58
CA PRO A 62 -6.99 3.37 12.51
C PRO A 62 -7.81 3.82 13.72
N ALA A 63 -8.68 2.96 14.25
CA ALA A 63 -9.50 3.28 15.43
C ALA A 63 -8.68 3.41 16.73
N LEU A 64 -7.59 2.65 16.86
CA LEU A 64 -6.69 2.71 18.01
C LEU A 64 -5.74 3.91 17.95
N TYR A 65 -5.39 4.39 16.76
CA TYR A 65 -4.37 5.40 16.57
C TYR A 65 -4.54 6.67 17.41
N PRO A 66 -5.74 7.27 17.55
CA PRO A 66 -5.91 8.48 18.37
C PRO A 66 -5.55 8.31 19.85
N SER A 67 -5.66 7.07 20.37
CA SER A 67 -5.41 6.76 21.79
C SER A 67 -4.05 6.10 22.05
N LEU A 68 -3.42 5.54 21.03
CA LEU A 68 -2.16 4.78 21.12
C LEU A 68 -1.11 5.30 20.13
N LYS A 69 -1.20 6.59 19.76
CA LYS A 69 -0.33 7.20 18.74
C LYS A 69 1.15 7.04 19.07
N GLU A 70 1.54 7.30 20.31
CA GLU A 70 2.94 7.22 20.72
C GLU A 70 3.49 5.80 20.64
N GLU A 71 2.73 4.82 21.10
CA GLU A 71 3.11 3.40 21.08
C GLU A 71 3.15 2.86 19.64
N MET A 72 2.18 3.24 18.81
CA MET A 72 2.14 2.85 17.41
C MET A 72 3.28 3.47 16.63
N ASN A 73 3.56 4.75 16.79
CA ASN A 73 4.67 5.43 16.16
C ASN A 73 6.03 4.85 16.61
N ALA A 74 6.18 4.54 17.90
CA ALA A 74 7.36 3.87 18.43
C ALA A 74 7.56 2.48 17.82
N ALA A 75 6.49 1.79 17.46
CA ALA A 75 6.51 0.52 16.73
C ALA A 75 6.64 0.68 15.21
N GLY A 76 6.68 1.91 14.68
CA GLY A 76 6.80 2.21 13.25
C GLY A 76 5.48 2.04 12.49
N ILE A 77 4.33 2.25 13.14
CA ILE A 77 2.99 2.27 12.51
C ILE A 77 2.44 3.70 12.60
N TYR A 78 2.05 4.25 11.48
CA TYR A 78 1.52 5.61 11.35
C TYR A 78 0.16 5.57 10.63
N VAL A 79 -0.73 6.52 10.94
CA VAL A 79 -2.01 6.67 10.25
C VAL A 79 -2.15 8.10 9.74
N ASN A 80 -2.31 8.25 8.42
CA ASN A 80 -2.45 9.52 7.70
C ASN A 80 -1.23 10.47 7.81
N GLU A 81 -0.11 9.98 8.30
CA GLU A 81 1.16 10.71 8.36
C GLU A 81 2.32 9.75 8.13
N CYS A 82 3.48 10.28 7.71
CA CYS A 82 4.72 9.53 7.58
C CYS A 82 5.83 10.32 8.29
N PRO A 83 6.76 9.68 9.01
CA PRO A 83 7.90 10.39 9.58
C PRO A 83 8.76 11.00 8.47
N GLN A 84 9.45 12.12 8.75
CA GLN A 84 10.31 12.79 7.77
C GLN A 84 11.46 11.91 7.28
N THR A 85 11.92 11.01 8.12
CA THR A 85 12.94 10.01 7.79
C THR A 85 12.50 8.64 8.28
N ALA A 86 12.59 7.63 7.42
CA ALA A 86 12.26 6.24 7.73
C ALA A 86 13.46 5.35 7.39
N PRO A 87 14.51 5.31 8.24
CA PRO A 87 15.75 4.57 7.98
C PRO A 87 15.52 3.06 7.87
N GLU A 88 14.46 2.57 8.50
CA GLU A 88 13.90 1.24 8.30
C GLU A 88 12.48 1.38 7.76
N TYR A 89 11.91 0.32 7.19
CA TYR A 89 10.55 0.44 6.73
C TYR A 89 9.58 0.70 7.89
N VAL A 90 8.70 1.67 7.70
CA VAL A 90 7.55 1.93 8.56
C VAL A 90 6.28 1.57 7.79
N LEU A 91 5.23 1.20 8.51
CA LEU A 91 3.90 0.98 7.94
C LEU A 91 3.07 2.26 8.07
N VAL A 92 2.62 2.79 6.96
CA VAL A 92 1.71 3.94 6.91
C VAL A 92 0.35 3.47 6.40
N ILE A 93 -0.70 3.67 7.20
CA ILE A 93 -2.07 3.37 6.82
C ILE A 93 -2.76 4.68 6.47
N VAL A 94 -3.31 4.77 5.25
CA VAL A 94 -3.99 5.99 4.79
C VAL A 94 -5.48 5.71 4.66
N THR A 95 -6.26 6.38 5.51
CA THR A 95 -7.72 6.30 5.56
C THR A 95 -8.35 7.39 4.68
N ASP A 96 -9.65 7.70 4.86
CA ASP A 96 -10.25 8.89 4.28
C ASP A 96 -9.57 10.15 4.85
N TYR A 97 -8.85 10.86 3.99
CA TYR A 97 -8.03 11.99 4.40
C TYR A 97 -8.02 13.09 3.34
N ASP A 98 -8.31 14.33 3.73
CA ASP A 98 -8.47 15.45 2.81
C ASP A 98 -7.15 16.16 2.46
N HIS A 99 -6.04 15.76 3.08
CA HIS A 99 -4.72 16.31 2.81
C HIS A 99 -3.82 15.30 2.07
N ILE A 100 -2.72 15.80 1.53
CA ILE A 100 -1.72 14.96 0.88
C ILE A 100 -0.90 14.25 1.95
N VAL A 101 -0.72 12.94 1.80
CA VAL A 101 0.20 12.14 2.62
C VAL A 101 1.48 11.89 1.81
N GLU A 102 2.59 12.45 2.27
CA GLU A 102 3.91 12.24 1.67
C GLU A 102 4.54 10.98 2.27
N ILE A 103 4.98 10.05 1.45
CA ILE A 103 5.57 8.78 1.84
C ILE A 103 7.00 8.73 1.30
N ASN A 104 7.98 8.58 2.18
CA ASN A 104 9.39 8.73 1.85
C ASN A 104 10.22 7.49 2.18
N ASP A 105 11.45 7.46 1.71
CA ASP A 105 12.48 6.44 1.99
C ASP A 105 12.01 5.01 1.69
N TYR A 106 11.97 4.15 2.71
CA TYR A 106 11.55 2.75 2.60
C TYR A 106 10.18 2.49 3.22
N ALA A 107 9.37 3.53 3.44
CA ALA A 107 8.05 3.37 4.02
C ALA A 107 7.13 2.53 3.12
N LYS A 108 6.31 1.68 3.75
CA LYS A 108 5.25 0.91 3.12
C LYS A 108 3.91 1.54 3.45
N CYS A 109 3.17 1.94 2.43
CA CYS A 109 1.89 2.63 2.57
C CYS A 109 0.75 1.74 2.09
N TYR A 110 -0.27 1.58 2.92
CA TYR A 110 -1.51 0.90 2.56
C TYR A 110 -2.68 1.88 2.55
N VAL A 111 -3.26 2.09 1.36
CA VAL A 111 -4.34 3.08 1.14
C VAL A 111 -5.68 2.36 1.17
N ILE A 112 -6.48 2.67 2.18
CA ILE A 112 -7.81 2.08 2.40
C ILE A 112 -8.96 3.05 2.14
N GLY A 113 -8.68 4.35 2.19
CA GLY A 113 -9.68 5.41 2.05
C GLY A 113 -9.49 6.29 0.81
N LYS A 114 -10.38 7.29 0.68
CA LYS A 114 -10.20 8.40 -0.26
C LYS A 114 -9.03 9.24 0.22
N ALA A 115 -7.93 9.24 -0.51
CA ALA A 115 -6.73 9.97 -0.12
C ALA A 115 -5.92 10.40 -1.33
N TRP A 116 -5.04 11.37 -1.11
CA TRP A 116 -4.02 11.76 -2.05
C TRP A 116 -2.63 11.43 -1.48
N VAL A 117 -1.94 10.47 -2.10
CA VAL A 117 -0.64 9.97 -1.65
C VAL A 117 0.43 10.35 -2.66
N ARG A 118 1.57 10.82 -2.17
CA ARG A 118 2.80 11.00 -2.94
C ARG A 118 3.90 10.14 -2.34
N ALA A 119 4.47 9.28 -3.17
CA ALA A 119 5.53 8.36 -2.76
C ALA A 119 6.84 8.72 -3.46
N TRP A 120 7.90 8.83 -2.70
CA TRP A 120 9.23 9.24 -3.12
C TRP A 120 10.26 8.14 -2.81
N ASP A 121 11.44 8.29 -3.37
CA ASP A 121 12.59 7.41 -3.14
C ASP A 121 12.28 5.92 -3.40
N HIS A 122 12.29 5.09 -2.38
CA HIS A 122 12.02 3.66 -2.46
C HIS A 122 10.71 3.27 -1.76
N ALA A 123 9.84 4.24 -1.49
CA ALA A 123 8.56 4.00 -0.85
C ALA A 123 7.68 3.04 -1.68
N GLN A 124 6.88 2.24 -0.99
CA GLN A 124 5.98 1.27 -1.60
C GLN A 124 4.53 1.61 -1.24
N VAL A 125 3.66 1.69 -2.25
CA VAL A 125 2.25 2.01 -2.06
C VAL A 125 1.37 0.88 -2.56
N TYR A 126 0.44 0.46 -1.71
CA TYR A 126 -0.57 -0.56 -1.99
C TYR A 126 -1.95 0.05 -1.89
N SER A 127 -2.77 -0.07 -2.94
CA SER A 127 -4.14 0.43 -2.97
C SER A 127 -5.06 -0.57 -3.65
N GLU A 128 -5.93 -1.20 -2.87
CA GLU A 128 -6.79 -2.28 -3.33
C GLU A 128 -8.28 -2.03 -3.06
N LYS A 129 -8.63 -0.98 -2.29
CA LYS A 129 -9.97 -0.85 -1.74
C LYS A 129 -10.76 0.35 -2.21
N ASN A 130 -10.11 1.47 -2.55
CA ASN A 130 -10.83 2.71 -2.82
C ASN A 130 -10.54 3.28 -4.21
N ASP A 131 -11.57 3.34 -5.07
CA ASP A 131 -11.48 3.88 -6.42
C ASP A 131 -11.19 5.41 -6.47
N ARG A 132 -11.32 6.11 -5.35
CA ARG A 132 -11.10 7.56 -5.23
C ARG A 132 -9.70 7.92 -4.75
N ALA A 133 -8.85 6.95 -4.47
CA ALA A 133 -7.46 7.22 -4.14
C ALA A 133 -6.71 7.78 -5.35
N ILE A 134 -5.88 8.82 -5.12
CA ILE A 134 -4.97 9.40 -6.10
C ILE A 134 -3.55 9.14 -5.62
N ILE A 135 -2.76 8.44 -6.43
CA ILE A 135 -1.43 7.99 -6.04
C ILE A 135 -0.42 8.54 -7.06
N ASN A 136 0.52 9.31 -6.57
CA ASN A 136 1.64 9.81 -7.37
C ASN A 136 2.92 9.10 -6.92
N LEU A 137 3.59 8.44 -7.85
CA LEU A 137 4.84 7.73 -7.64
C LEU A 137 5.99 8.53 -8.28
N TYR A 138 7.04 8.78 -7.52
CA TYR A 138 8.23 9.50 -7.97
C TYR A 138 9.51 8.67 -7.75
N ASP A 139 10.59 9.05 -8.40
CA ASP A 139 11.93 8.46 -8.28
C ASP A 139 11.96 6.95 -8.52
N TYR A 140 12.26 6.15 -7.49
CA TYR A 140 12.32 4.69 -7.55
C TYR A 140 11.18 4.02 -6.78
N SER A 141 10.12 4.78 -6.43
CA SER A 141 8.99 4.25 -5.69
C SER A 141 8.26 3.13 -6.44
N TYR A 142 7.56 2.30 -5.69
CA TYR A 142 6.77 1.19 -6.22
C TYR A 142 5.30 1.35 -5.86
N GLY A 143 4.43 1.10 -6.82
CA GLY A 143 2.97 1.04 -6.60
C GLY A 143 2.39 -0.31 -7.02
N HIS A 144 1.59 -0.91 -6.12
CA HIS A 144 0.65 -1.97 -6.42
C HIS A 144 -0.77 -1.41 -6.27
N VAL A 145 -1.39 -1.08 -7.40
CA VAL A 145 -2.64 -0.30 -7.40
C VAL A 145 -3.71 -1.02 -8.21
N SER A 146 -4.61 -1.72 -7.52
CA SER A 146 -5.79 -2.33 -8.12
C SER A 146 -7.03 -1.45 -8.04
N LYS A 147 -7.00 -0.40 -7.21
CA LYS A 147 -8.07 0.61 -7.07
C LYS A 147 -7.48 2.01 -6.94
N GLY A 148 -8.16 2.99 -7.53
CA GLY A 148 -7.73 4.39 -7.55
C GLY A 148 -7.18 4.84 -8.91
N HIS A 149 -6.48 5.96 -8.92
CA HIS A 149 -5.80 6.51 -10.09
C HIS A 149 -4.33 6.76 -9.78
N THR A 150 -3.44 6.37 -10.69
CA THR A 150 -2.00 6.51 -10.48
C THR A 150 -1.38 7.41 -11.53
N VAL A 151 -0.48 8.30 -11.10
CA VAL A 151 0.46 8.99 -11.97
C VAL A 151 1.88 8.60 -11.55
N ALA A 152 2.61 7.96 -12.44
CA ALA A 152 3.96 7.46 -12.19
C ALA A 152 4.99 8.29 -12.94
N PHE A 153 6.05 8.71 -12.25
CA PHE A 153 7.12 9.57 -12.73
C PHE A 153 8.50 8.92 -12.51
N GLY A 154 9.51 9.49 -13.13
CA GLY A 154 10.91 9.12 -12.91
C GLY A 154 11.21 7.67 -13.26
N HIS A 155 11.84 6.93 -12.37
CA HIS A 155 12.21 5.52 -12.53
C HIS A 155 11.28 4.59 -11.73
N SER A 156 10.09 5.07 -11.37
CA SER A 156 9.13 4.30 -10.56
C SER A 156 8.69 3.01 -11.25
N ARG A 157 8.19 2.07 -10.44
CA ARG A 157 7.60 0.82 -10.90
C ARG A 157 6.13 0.78 -10.51
N LEU A 158 5.28 0.37 -11.44
CA LEU A 158 3.85 0.29 -11.22
C LEU A 158 3.31 -1.07 -11.69
N TRP A 159 2.64 -1.77 -10.78
CA TRP A 159 1.67 -2.79 -11.11
C TRP A 159 0.26 -2.19 -10.93
N THR A 160 -0.61 -2.34 -11.92
CA THR A 160 -1.96 -1.78 -11.84
C THR A 160 -3.00 -2.59 -12.60
N SER A 161 -4.22 -2.62 -12.07
CA SER A 161 -5.42 -3.09 -12.79
C SER A 161 -6.44 -1.95 -13.04
N THR A 162 -6.01 -0.70 -12.86
CA THR A 162 -6.85 0.49 -13.01
C THR A 162 -6.18 1.54 -13.91
N ASN A 163 -6.76 2.74 -13.95
CA ASN A 163 -6.26 3.81 -14.81
C ASN A 163 -4.93 4.38 -14.30
N ALA A 164 -3.98 4.58 -15.20
CA ALA A 164 -2.70 5.19 -14.85
C ALA A 164 -2.17 6.12 -15.96
N SER A 165 -1.32 7.07 -15.55
CA SER A 165 -0.52 7.91 -16.46
C SER A 165 0.96 7.72 -16.17
N LEU A 166 1.76 7.47 -17.20
CA LEU A 166 3.20 7.19 -17.11
C LEU A 166 3.98 8.36 -17.72
N ASN A 167 4.94 8.91 -16.97
CA ASN A 167 5.76 10.03 -17.41
C ASN A 167 7.21 9.90 -16.89
N GLY A 168 8.13 9.47 -17.72
CA GLY A 168 9.53 9.27 -17.36
C GLY A 168 10.06 7.92 -17.80
N SER A 169 10.98 7.35 -17.04
CA SER A 169 11.53 6.01 -17.28
C SER A 169 10.76 4.92 -16.50
N VAL A 170 9.44 5.06 -16.41
CA VAL A 170 8.57 4.17 -15.66
C VAL A 170 8.56 2.76 -16.22
N THR A 171 8.60 1.76 -15.36
CA THR A 171 8.29 0.37 -15.73
C THR A 171 6.90 0.03 -15.22
N CYS A 172 5.98 -0.36 -16.11
CA CYS A 172 4.59 -0.62 -15.77
C CYS A 172 4.16 -2.01 -16.24
N GLU A 173 3.45 -2.72 -15.36
CA GLU A 173 2.69 -3.93 -15.65
C GLU A 173 1.20 -3.63 -15.40
N ALA A 174 0.39 -3.64 -16.46
CA ALA A 174 -1.01 -3.24 -16.42
C ALA A 174 -1.93 -4.42 -16.72
N HIS A 175 -2.84 -4.74 -15.79
CA HIS A 175 -3.79 -5.84 -15.88
C HIS A 175 -5.24 -5.38 -16.09
N GLY A 176 -5.43 -4.17 -16.58
CA GLY A 176 -6.73 -3.56 -16.88
C GLY A 176 -6.67 -2.04 -16.93
N GLY A 177 -7.83 -1.42 -17.12
CA GLY A 177 -7.96 0.03 -17.15
C GLY A 177 -7.42 0.68 -18.42
N THR A 178 -7.21 1.98 -18.33
CA THR A 178 -6.67 2.80 -19.41
C THR A 178 -5.33 3.41 -19.01
N ILE A 179 -4.29 3.12 -19.76
CA ILE A 179 -2.93 3.59 -19.49
C ILE A 179 -2.58 4.71 -20.49
N LYS A 180 -2.31 5.91 -19.98
CA LYS A 180 -1.77 7.04 -20.76
C LYS A 180 -0.25 7.00 -20.67
N ALA A 181 0.40 6.45 -21.69
CA ALA A 181 1.85 6.27 -21.74
C ALA A 181 2.50 7.45 -22.48
N LEU A 182 2.79 8.54 -21.75
CA LEU A 182 3.44 9.74 -22.30
C LEU A 182 4.93 9.48 -22.52
N SER A 183 5.60 8.93 -21.53
CA SER A 183 6.94 8.37 -21.64
C SER A 183 7.09 7.23 -20.63
N TYR A 184 7.88 6.21 -21.00
CA TYR A 184 8.03 5.00 -20.21
C TYR A 184 9.30 4.24 -20.67
N ARG A 185 9.84 3.43 -19.77
CA ARG A 185 10.94 2.51 -20.06
C ARG A 185 10.44 1.19 -20.62
N LYS A 186 9.39 0.64 -20.02
CA LYS A 186 8.76 -0.62 -20.40
C LYS A 186 7.30 -0.60 -19.97
N LEU A 187 6.42 -1.07 -20.84
CA LEU A 187 5.00 -1.28 -20.54
C LEU A 187 4.59 -2.67 -21.00
N GLU A 188 4.09 -3.49 -20.06
CA GLU A 188 3.44 -4.75 -20.33
C GLU A 188 1.95 -4.59 -20.01
N ALA A 189 1.09 -4.87 -20.98
CA ALA A 189 -0.35 -4.72 -20.83
C ALA A 189 -1.05 -6.06 -21.10
N TYR A 190 -1.93 -6.43 -20.18
CA TYR A 190 -2.61 -7.72 -20.14
C TYR A 190 -4.13 -7.55 -20.18
N GLY A 191 -4.84 -8.63 -20.58
CA GLY A 191 -6.30 -8.70 -20.58
C GLY A 191 -6.92 -7.65 -21.51
N ASP A 192 -7.84 -6.85 -20.98
CA ASP A 192 -8.58 -5.82 -21.73
C ASP A 192 -7.99 -4.40 -21.56
N THR A 193 -6.70 -4.30 -21.20
CA THR A 193 -6.02 -3.02 -20.99
C THR A 193 -6.00 -2.18 -22.27
N LYS A 194 -6.38 -0.91 -22.15
CA LYS A 194 -6.31 0.08 -23.22
C LYS A 194 -5.09 0.98 -23.05
N VAL A 195 -4.25 1.08 -24.05
CA VAL A 195 -3.01 1.87 -23.99
C VAL A 195 -3.09 3.03 -24.97
N HIS A 196 -3.02 4.27 -24.46
CA HIS A 196 -2.82 5.47 -25.25
C HIS A 196 -1.32 5.81 -25.27
N ALA A 197 -0.64 5.60 -26.39
CA ALA A 197 0.77 5.87 -26.55
C ALA A 197 1.07 6.45 -27.94
N ALA A 198 1.99 7.40 -28.00
CA ALA A 198 2.46 7.97 -29.27
C ALA A 198 3.36 7.01 -30.06
N SER A 199 3.84 5.92 -29.47
CA SER A 199 4.73 4.92 -30.06
C SER A 199 4.50 3.57 -29.43
N GLU A 200 4.62 2.50 -30.21
CA GLU A 200 4.53 1.12 -29.74
C GLU A 200 5.87 0.60 -29.19
N ARG A 201 6.90 1.39 -29.24
CA ARG A 201 8.25 0.99 -28.78
C ARG A 201 8.23 0.67 -27.28
N ASN A 202 8.78 -0.51 -26.91
CA ASN A 202 8.83 -1.00 -25.53
C ASN A 202 7.46 -1.29 -24.90
N ILE A 203 6.42 -1.52 -25.72
CA ILE A 203 5.13 -2.03 -25.29
C ILE A 203 5.04 -3.50 -25.69
N THR A 204 4.63 -4.33 -24.75
CA THR A 204 4.26 -5.73 -25.00
C THR A 204 2.80 -5.93 -24.61
N LEU A 205 2.00 -6.43 -25.53
CA LEU A 205 0.58 -6.64 -25.35
C LEU A 205 0.28 -8.15 -25.22
N TYR A 206 -0.59 -8.51 -24.27
CA TYR A 206 -1.02 -9.86 -24.02
C TYR A 206 -2.56 -9.94 -23.96
N GLY A 207 -3.14 -11.01 -24.48
CA GLY A 207 -4.60 -11.20 -24.50
C GLY A 207 -5.29 -10.18 -25.43
N ASN A 208 -6.27 -9.47 -24.90
CA ASN A 208 -7.05 -8.47 -25.64
C ASN A 208 -6.51 -7.04 -25.47
N ALA A 209 -5.36 -6.88 -24.82
CA ALA A 209 -4.77 -5.55 -24.64
C ALA A 209 -4.43 -4.92 -26.00
N HIS A 210 -4.72 -3.63 -26.17
CA HIS A 210 -4.54 -2.95 -27.44
C HIS A 210 -4.17 -1.48 -27.28
N ILE A 211 -3.49 -0.96 -28.29
CA ILE A 211 -3.16 0.47 -28.39
C ILE A 211 -4.33 1.21 -29.03
N ILE A 212 -4.69 2.32 -28.44
CA ILE A 212 -5.64 3.30 -28.97
C ILE A 212 -4.84 4.52 -29.39
N VAL A 213 -4.89 4.84 -30.67
CA VAL A 213 -4.23 6.03 -31.24
C VAL A 213 -5.08 7.27 -31.02
#